data_98b33b16b76e84f3f58f1b258e8bdd80
#
_entry.id   98b33b16b76e84f3f58f1b258e8bdd80
#
_cell.length_a   1.000
_cell.length_b   1.000
_cell.length_c   1.000
_cell.angle_alpha   90.00
_cell.angle_beta   90.00
_cell.angle_gamma   90.00
#
_symmetry.space_group_name_H-M   'P 1'
#
loop_
_entity.id
_entity.type
_entity.pdbx_description
1 polymer ?
#
loop_
_entity_poly.entity_id
_entity_poly.type
_entity_poly.pdbx_seq_one_letter_code
_entity_poly.pdbx_strand_id
1 'polypeptide(L)'
;MLFRSLELTVIDRTNLILDIFAIRAQTREAKLQVETARLQYMLPRLVGMYDALSRQGGASGSMSNKGTGEKKLELDRRKIEHRITELKKELEDVSRTRDVQRRKRQQSRTPQVALVGYTNAGKSTILNRMVEQFGELPEKTVMEKDMLFATLETSVRSIDTGHNKPFFLTDTVGFIHKLPHGLVKAFRSTLEEVKYADLLVQVVDFSDENYRQQMQVTADTLKELGAGDIPQIVVYNKADKCGMEPLPQKRQEHWYLAAGQNTGIRELAEAIEQQVYADNVDCTFLIPYSVGNVASYLMEEAQVFSTEYREDGILIHADCHRQDMERYKTYMTQ
;
A
#
# COMPACT_ATOMS: atom_id res chain seq x y z
N MET A 1 7.63 37.49 -13.44
CA MET A 1 7.39 38.29 -14.66
C MET A 1 7.80 37.59 -15.95
N LEU A 2 8.88 36.78 -15.98
CA LEU A 2 9.37 36.09 -17.18
C LEU A 2 8.37 35.14 -17.89
N PHE A 3 7.45 34.53 -17.17
CA PHE A 3 6.54 33.51 -17.75
C PHE A 3 5.35 34.10 -18.51
N ARG A 4 4.95 35.35 -18.26
CA ARG A 4 3.85 35.98 -19.01
C ARG A 4 4.24 36.36 -20.44
N SER A 5 5.53 36.54 -20.70
CA SER A 5 6.06 36.91 -22.05
C SER A 5 6.18 35.69 -22.98
N LEU A 6 6.03 34.47 -22.45
CA LEU A 6 6.23 33.23 -23.21
C LEU A 6 4.89 32.56 -23.58
N GLU A 7 3.73 33.12 -23.18
CA GLU A 7 2.39 32.53 -23.35
C GLU A 7 2.25 31.07 -22.88
N LEU A 8 3.13 30.66 -21.96
CA LEU A 8 3.16 29.30 -21.41
C LEU A 8 2.28 29.19 -20.16
N THR A 9 1.54 28.10 -20.07
CA THR A 9 0.82 27.73 -18.85
C THR A 9 1.81 27.19 -17.82
N VAL A 10 1.97 27.90 -16.70
CA VAL A 10 2.83 27.49 -15.58
C VAL A 10 1.98 26.81 -14.52
N ILE A 11 2.29 25.57 -14.24
CA ILE A 11 1.68 24.78 -13.14
C ILE A 11 2.76 24.50 -12.10
N ASP A 12 2.38 24.44 -10.83
CA ASP A 12 3.29 23.99 -9.79
C ASP A 12 3.30 22.47 -9.67
N ARG A 13 4.31 21.95 -8.96
CA ARG A 13 4.52 20.52 -8.77
C ARG A 13 3.31 19.83 -8.13
N THR A 14 2.64 20.46 -7.17
CA THR A 14 1.48 19.88 -6.48
C THR A 14 0.30 19.72 -7.42
N ASN A 15 0.04 20.73 -8.26
CA ASN A 15 -1.03 20.67 -9.26
C ASN A 15 -0.75 19.56 -10.28
N LEU A 16 0.51 19.44 -10.73
CA LEU A 16 0.91 18.35 -11.65
C LEU A 16 0.68 16.96 -11.01
N ILE A 17 1.02 16.77 -9.74
CA ILE A 17 0.77 15.51 -9.02
C ILE A 17 -0.73 15.22 -8.95
N LEU A 18 -1.54 16.24 -8.63
CA LEU A 18 -3.01 16.11 -8.57
C LEU A 18 -3.61 15.75 -9.93
N ASP A 19 -3.09 16.32 -11.01
CA ASP A 19 -3.54 16.00 -12.37
C ASP A 19 -3.16 14.56 -12.76
N ILE A 20 -1.95 14.09 -12.40
CA ILE A 20 -1.55 12.69 -12.57
C ILE A 20 -2.49 11.77 -11.78
N PHE A 21 -2.79 12.11 -10.53
CA PHE A 21 -3.70 11.34 -9.70
C PHE A 21 -5.12 11.31 -10.27
N ALA A 22 -5.61 12.42 -10.80
CA ALA A 22 -6.94 12.48 -11.45
C ALA A 22 -7.05 11.54 -12.66
N ILE A 23 -5.98 11.44 -13.45
CA ILE A 23 -5.91 10.52 -14.59
C ILE A 23 -5.84 9.05 -14.12
N ARG A 24 -5.22 8.78 -12.96
CA ARG A 24 -5.02 7.42 -12.42
C ARG A 24 -6.18 6.89 -11.59
N ALA A 25 -6.99 7.75 -10.99
CA ALA A 25 -8.11 7.37 -10.15
C ALA A 25 -9.17 6.62 -10.96
N GLN A 26 -9.32 5.33 -10.72
CA GLN A 26 -10.31 4.48 -11.39
C GLN A 26 -11.51 4.20 -10.49
N THR A 27 -11.28 3.92 -9.20
CA THR A 27 -12.35 3.65 -8.25
C THR A 27 -13.08 4.92 -7.83
N ARG A 28 -14.30 4.74 -7.30
CA ARG A 28 -15.07 5.83 -6.72
C ARG A 28 -14.31 6.50 -5.58
N GLU A 29 -13.66 5.71 -4.71
CA GLU A 29 -12.90 6.22 -3.57
C GLU A 29 -11.75 7.12 -4.03
N ALA A 30 -10.90 6.63 -4.94
CA ALA A 30 -9.76 7.40 -5.45
C ALA A 30 -10.19 8.70 -6.14
N LYS A 31 -11.29 8.68 -6.92
CA LYS A 31 -11.84 9.89 -7.55
C LYS A 31 -12.30 10.91 -6.51
N LEU A 32 -13.00 10.47 -5.46
CA LEU A 32 -13.43 11.34 -4.36
C LEU A 32 -12.23 11.92 -3.58
N GLN A 33 -11.20 11.12 -3.32
CA GLN A 33 -9.97 11.56 -2.64
C GLN A 33 -9.25 12.62 -3.47
N VAL A 34 -9.05 12.37 -4.76
CA VAL A 34 -8.37 13.32 -5.67
C VAL A 34 -9.17 14.62 -5.81
N GLU A 35 -10.48 14.53 -6.00
CA GLU A 35 -11.34 15.72 -6.08
C GLU A 35 -11.28 16.54 -4.79
N THR A 36 -11.37 15.89 -3.64
CA THR A 36 -11.23 16.55 -2.32
C THR A 36 -9.90 17.24 -2.18
N ALA A 37 -8.79 16.55 -2.50
CA ALA A 37 -7.45 17.09 -2.43
C ALA A 37 -7.26 18.30 -3.36
N ARG A 38 -7.79 18.22 -4.58
CA ARG A 38 -7.74 19.30 -5.57
C ARG A 38 -8.48 20.55 -5.10
N LEU A 39 -9.68 20.38 -4.58
CA LEU A 39 -10.48 21.50 -4.06
C LEU A 39 -9.83 22.13 -2.82
N GLN A 40 -9.32 21.31 -1.89
CA GLN A 40 -8.58 21.79 -0.71
C GLN A 40 -7.31 22.58 -1.10
N TYR A 41 -6.63 22.13 -2.15
CA TYR A 41 -5.44 22.80 -2.67
C TYR A 41 -5.75 24.12 -3.39
N MET A 42 -6.89 24.20 -4.07
CA MET A 42 -7.33 25.40 -4.77
C MET A 42 -7.88 26.48 -3.83
N LEU A 43 -8.55 26.08 -2.75
CA LEU A 43 -9.25 27.00 -1.84
C LEU A 43 -8.40 28.14 -1.30
N PRO A 44 -7.19 27.92 -0.73
CA PRO A 44 -6.32 29.00 -0.24
C PRO A 44 -5.83 29.94 -1.36
N ARG A 45 -5.69 29.41 -2.58
CA ARG A 45 -5.25 30.19 -3.75
C ARG A 45 -6.30 31.16 -4.24
N LEU A 46 -7.56 30.76 -4.20
CA LEU A 46 -8.68 31.66 -4.49
C LEU A 46 -8.73 32.81 -3.50
N VAL A 47 -8.50 32.55 -2.21
CA VAL A 47 -8.39 33.59 -1.16
C VAL A 47 -7.21 34.52 -1.43
N GLY A 48 -6.04 34.00 -1.75
CA GLY A 48 -4.86 34.81 -2.07
C GLY A 48 -5.00 35.67 -3.34
N MET A 49 -5.76 35.19 -4.33
CA MET A 49 -6.12 35.98 -5.52
C MET A 49 -7.06 37.13 -5.16
N TYR A 50 -7.99 36.92 -4.22
CA TYR A 50 -8.88 37.94 -3.70
C TYR A 50 -8.11 39.06 -3.02
N ASP A 51 -7.18 38.77 -2.12
CA ASP A 51 -6.35 39.75 -1.43
C ASP A 51 -5.47 40.56 -2.41
N ALA A 52 -4.98 39.93 -3.46
CA ALA A 52 -4.18 40.59 -4.48
C ALA A 52 -5.05 41.54 -5.37
N LEU A 53 -6.27 41.13 -5.72
CA LEU A 53 -7.21 41.96 -6.49
C LEU A 53 -7.73 43.14 -5.67
N SER A 54 -8.03 42.95 -4.38
CA SER A 54 -8.47 44.01 -3.48
C SER A 54 -7.41 45.09 -3.27
N ARG A 55 -6.13 44.72 -3.20
CA ARG A 55 -5.00 45.65 -3.10
C ARG A 55 -4.73 46.40 -4.40
N GLN A 56 -4.89 45.80 -5.57
CA GLN A 56 -4.73 46.49 -6.87
C GLN A 56 -5.84 47.50 -7.17
N GLY A 57 -7.03 47.29 -6.60
CA GLY A 57 -8.18 48.16 -6.81
C GLY A 57 -8.16 49.47 -6.02
N GLY A 58 -7.10 49.75 -5.22
CA GLY A 58 -7.01 50.96 -4.38
C GLY A 58 -6.56 52.25 -5.09
N ALA A 59 -6.15 52.22 -6.36
CA ALA A 59 -5.47 53.34 -7.01
C ALA A 59 -6.27 54.03 -8.14
N SER A 60 -7.50 53.62 -8.46
CA SER A 60 -8.30 54.33 -9.51
C SER A 60 -9.79 54.22 -9.24
N GLY A 61 -10.40 55.39 -9.03
CA GLY A 61 -11.77 55.57 -8.63
C GLY A 61 -12.81 55.13 -9.65
N SER A 62 -13.28 53.90 -9.58
CA SER A 62 -14.54 53.50 -10.13
C SER A 62 -15.26 52.58 -9.16
N MET A 63 -16.28 53.12 -8.50
CA MET A 63 -17.03 52.49 -7.38
C MET A 63 -17.97 51.36 -7.83
N SER A 64 -18.17 51.16 -9.15
CA SER A 64 -19.26 50.32 -9.67
C SER A 64 -18.92 48.85 -9.86
N ASN A 65 -17.61 48.48 -10.03
CA ASN A 65 -17.25 47.07 -10.35
C ASN A 65 -16.61 46.29 -9.17
N LYS A 66 -16.30 46.91 -8.06
CA LYS A 66 -15.65 46.26 -6.89
C LYS A 66 -16.56 45.24 -6.20
N GLY A 67 -17.85 45.55 -6.03
CA GLY A 67 -18.76 44.69 -5.29
C GLY A 67 -19.20 43.40 -5.99
N THR A 68 -19.14 43.35 -7.32
CA THR A 68 -19.59 42.17 -8.10
C THR A 68 -18.52 41.07 -8.16
N GLY A 69 -17.25 41.43 -8.33
CA GLY A 69 -16.13 40.50 -8.37
C GLY A 69 -15.86 39.83 -7.01
N GLU A 70 -15.93 40.63 -5.94
CA GLU A 70 -15.80 40.15 -4.56
C GLU A 70 -16.93 39.19 -4.18
N LYS A 71 -18.18 39.52 -4.49
CA LYS A 71 -19.34 38.64 -4.26
C LYS A 71 -19.23 37.32 -5.04
N LYS A 72 -18.75 37.36 -6.28
CA LYS A 72 -18.58 36.16 -7.09
C LYS A 72 -17.54 35.19 -6.52
N LEU A 73 -16.36 35.71 -6.13
CA LEU A 73 -15.29 34.91 -5.51
C LEU A 73 -15.73 34.31 -4.16
N GLU A 74 -16.45 35.07 -3.34
CA GLU A 74 -16.99 34.56 -2.07
C GLU A 74 -18.06 33.47 -2.30
N LEU A 75 -18.90 33.60 -3.31
CA LEU A 75 -19.86 32.56 -3.70
C LEU A 75 -19.13 31.30 -4.19
N ASP A 76 -18.08 31.45 -4.99
CA ASP A 76 -17.30 30.32 -5.50
C ASP A 76 -16.55 29.64 -4.35
N ARG A 77 -16.00 30.39 -3.40
CA ARG A 77 -15.40 29.84 -2.17
C ARG A 77 -16.41 28.99 -1.39
N ARG A 78 -17.61 29.52 -1.11
CA ARG A 78 -18.66 28.79 -0.38
C ARG A 78 -19.11 27.53 -1.09
N LYS A 79 -19.23 27.56 -2.42
CA LYS A 79 -19.54 26.36 -3.23
C LYS A 79 -18.46 25.29 -3.07
N ILE A 80 -17.18 25.69 -3.11
CA ILE A 80 -16.06 24.78 -2.94
C ILE A 80 -16.03 24.19 -1.52
N GLU A 81 -16.23 25.01 -0.49
CA GLU A 81 -16.30 24.54 0.91
C GLU A 81 -17.45 23.56 1.13
N HIS A 82 -18.62 23.85 0.55
CA HIS A 82 -19.77 22.93 0.58
C HIS A 82 -19.44 21.62 -0.12
N ARG A 83 -18.86 21.69 -1.33
CA ARG A 83 -18.47 20.48 -2.09
C ARG A 83 -17.43 19.64 -1.34
N ILE A 84 -16.43 20.26 -0.69
CA ILE A 84 -15.47 19.55 0.15
C ILE A 84 -16.19 18.82 1.30
N THR A 85 -17.20 19.42 1.89
CA THR A 85 -17.97 18.80 3.00
C THR A 85 -18.77 17.60 2.50
N GLU A 86 -19.41 17.70 1.34
CA GLU A 86 -20.13 16.58 0.71
C GLU A 86 -19.17 15.42 0.40
N LEU A 87 -18.04 15.73 -0.26
CA LEU A 87 -17.04 14.73 -0.63
C LEU A 87 -16.47 13.99 0.59
N LYS A 88 -16.23 14.70 1.70
CA LYS A 88 -15.78 14.08 2.95
C LYS A 88 -16.81 13.10 3.50
N LYS A 89 -18.09 13.46 3.46
CA LYS A 89 -19.17 12.57 3.90
C LYS A 89 -19.25 11.32 3.02
N GLU A 90 -19.17 11.49 1.70
CA GLU A 90 -19.14 10.34 0.78
C GLU A 90 -17.92 9.43 1.02
N LEU A 91 -16.74 10.01 1.33
CA LEU A 91 -15.53 9.27 1.67
C LEU A 91 -15.68 8.48 2.97
N GLU A 92 -16.34 9.05 4.00
CA GLU A 92 -16.62 8.33 5.25
C GLU A 92 -17.48 7.09 5.02
N ASP A 93 -18.49 7.19 4.15
CA ASP A 93 -19.36 6.05 3.82
C ASP A 93 -18.59 4.94 3.08
N VAL A 94 -17.72 5.31 2.13
CA VAL A 94 -16.86 4.34 1.44
C VAL A 94 -15.84 3.70 2.39
N SER A 95 -15.25 4.51 3.29
CA SER A 95 -14.29 4.02 4.30
C SER A 95 -14.90 2.97 5.23
N ARG A 96 -16.15 3.15 5.67
CA ARG A 96 -16.86 2.15 6.51
C ARG A 96 -16.92 0.77 5.86
N THR A 97 -17.20 0.71 4.56
CA THR A 97 -17.25 -0.56 3.81
C THR A 97 -15.88 -1.23 3.80
N ARG A 98 -14.82 -0.45 3.59
CA ARG A 98 -13.44 -0.93 3.62
C ARG A 98 -13.04 -1.45 5.00
N ASP A 99 -13.44 -0.74 6.07
CA ASP A 99 -13.17 -1.17 7.45
C ASP A 99 -13.79 -2.53 7.78
N VAL A 100 -14.99 -2.81 7.25
CA VAL A 100 -15.62 -4.12 7.40
C VAL A 100 -14.81 -5.22 6.70
N GLN A 101 -14.36 -4.98 5.47
CA GLN A 101 -13.53 -5.93 4.73
C GLN A 101 -12.18 -6.16 5.42
N ARG A 102 -11.56 -5.09 5.94
CA ARG A 102 -10.31 -5.16 6.69
C ARG A 102 -10.46 -5.99 7.97
N ARG A 103 -11.52 -5.73 8.74
CA ARG A 103 -11.79 -6.52 9.96
C ARG A 103 -11.94 -8.01 9.66
N LYS A 104 -12.59 -8.38 8.56
CA LYS A 104 -12.67 -9.79 8.12
C LYS A 104 -11.28 -10.38 7.84
N ARG A 105 -10.40 -9.65 7.15
CA ARG A 105 -9.01 -10.10 6.91
C ARG A 105 -8.22 -10.24 8.20
N GLN A 106 -8.33 -9.29 9.13
CA GLN A 106 -7.68 -9.37 10.45
C GLN A 106 -8.18 -10.55 11.29
N GLN A 107 -9.43 -10.98 11.09
CA GLN A 107 -9.99 -12.17 11.75
C GLN A 107 -9.48 -13.49 11.15
N SER A 108 -9.01 -13.48 9.89
CA SER A 108 -8.53 -14.68 9.18
C SER A 108 -7.13 -15.01 9.62
N ARG A 109 -6.50 -14.68 10.59
CA ARG A 109 -5.11 -15.04 10.99
C ARG A 109 -4.06 -15.04 9.87
N THR A 110 -4.48 -14.83 8.62
CA THR A 110 -3.59 -14.78 7.47
C THR A 110 -2.71 -13.52 7.55
N PRO A 111 -1.39 -13.67 7.54
CA PRO A 111 -0.48 -12.54 7.65
C PRO A 111 -0.69 -11.49 6.55
N GLN A 112 -0.54 -10.22 6.93
CA GLN A 112 -0.68 -9.07 6.03
C GLN A 112 0.70 -8.52 5.68
N VAL A 113 1.07 -8.53 4.41
CA VAL A 113 2.34 -8.02 3.92
C VAL A 113 2.07 -6.82 3.02
N ALA A 114 2.81 -5.72 3.21
CA ALA A 114 2.64 -4.52 2.39
C ALA A 114 3.91 -4.17 1.62
N LEU A 115 3.77 -3.97 0.30
CA LEU A 115 4.83 -3.44 -0.55
C LEU A 115 4.89 -1.93 -0.34
N VAL A 116 6.01 -1.42 0.14
CA VAL A 116 6.26 0.00 0.35
C VAL A 116 7.49 0.45 -0.43
N GLY A 117 7.61 1.73 -0.69
CA GLY A 117 8.77 2.27 -1.38
C GLY A 117 8.43 3.41 -2.31
N TYR A 118 9.46 3.99 -2.90
CA TYR A 118 9.31 5.14 -3.78
C TYR A 118 8.47 4.82 -5.02
N THR A 119 7.90 5.86 -5.63
CA THR A 119 7.16 5.67 -6.90
C THR A 119 8.09 5.12 -7.97
N ASN A 120 7.55 4.25 -8.82
CA ASN A 120 8.30 3.58 -9.90
C ASN A 120 9.43 2.63 -9.43
N ALA A 121 9.50 2.23 -8.17
CA ALA A 121 10.47 1.24 -7.70
C ALA A 121 10.16 -0.21 -8.16
N GLY A 122 8.96 -0.46 -8.71
CA GLY A 122 8.54 -1.76 -9.23
C GLY A 122 7.68 -2.58 -8.28
N LYS A 123 6.99 -1.94 -7.33
CA LYS A 123 6.06 -2.62 -6.39
C LYS A 123 4.96 -3.40 -7.10
N SER A 124 4.24 -2.77 -8.02
CA SER A 124 3.16 -3.41 -8.78
C SER A 124 3.68 -4.53 -9.69
N THR A 125 4.91 -4.40 -10.20
CA THR A 125 5.57 -5.46 -10.97
C THR A 125 5.82 -6.69 -10.09
N ILE A 126 6.36 -6.50 -8.88
CA ILE A 126 6.55 -7.59 -7.92
C ILE A 126 5.22 -8.25 -7.57
N LEU A 127 4.17 -7.46 -7.25
CA LEU A 127 2.85 -8.03 -6.97
C LEU A 127 2.34 -8.88 -8.14
N ASN A 128 2.37 -8.36 -9.37
CA ASN A 128 1.88 -9.08 -10.55
C ASN A 128 2.66 -10.37 -10.79
N ARG A 129 3.99 -10.36 -10.68
CA ARG A 129 4.83 -11.55 -10.83
C ARG A 129 4.56 -12.60 -9.75
N MET A 130 4.31 -12.16 -8.50
CA MET A 130 3.90 -13.09 -7.44
C MET A 130 2.52 -13.69 -7.71
N VAL A 131 1.55 -12.89 -8.18
CA VAL A 131 0.22 -13.39 -8.55
C VAL A 131 0.29 -14.35 -9.74
N GLU A 132 1.12 -14.07 -10.74
CA GLU A 132 1.33 -14.96 -11.89
C GLU A 132 1.92 -16.31 -11.49
N GLN A 133 2.80 -16.35 -10.47
CA GLN A 133 3.46 -17.59 -10.02
C GLN A 133 2.67 -18.35 -8.95
N PHE A 134 1.97 -17.66 -8.05
CA PHE A 134 1.42 -18.20 -6.81
C PHE A 134 -0.04 -17.81 -6.54
N GLY A 135 -0.69 -17.06 -7.44
CA GLY A 135 -2.10 -16.66 -7.26
C GLY A 135 -3.05 -17.79 -7.55
N GLU A 136 -4.09 -17.94 -6.74
CA GLU A 136 -5.10 -19.01 -6.88
C GLU A 136 -6.00 -18.87 -8.11
N LEU A 137 -6.16 -17.67 -8.66
CA LEU A 137 -7.03 -17.40 -9.84
C LEU A 137 -6.41 -16.32 -10.73
N PRO A 138 -6.65 -16.36 -12.08
CA PRO A 138 -6.23 -15.31 -12.99
C PRO A 138 -7.07 -14.05 -12.75
N GLU A 139 -6.83 -13.37 -11.62
CA GLU A 139 -7.44 -12.09 -11.35
C GLU A 139 -6.79 -10.98 -12.20
N LYS A 140 -7.54 -9.89 -12.38
CA LYS A 140 -7.07 -8.72 -13.13
C LYS A 140 -5.70 -8.27 -12.64
N THR A 141 -4.70 -8.34 -13.51
CA THR A 141 -3.36 -7.82 -13.25
C THR A 141 -3.43 -6.33 -12.92
N VAL A 142 -2.64 -5.90 -11.94
CA VAL A 142 -2.47 -4.48 -11.63
C VAL A 142 -1.73 -3.83 -12.79
N MET A 143 -2.10 -2.59 -13.14
CA MET A 143 -1.51 -1.89 -14.27
C MET A 143 -0.01 -1.64 -14.03
N GLU A 144 0.82 -2.37 -14.77
CA GLU A 144 2.25 -2.11 -14.85
C GLU A 144 2.54 -1.06 -15.91
N LYS A 145 3.09 0.07 -15.53
CA LYS A 145 3.64 1.04 -16.44
C LYS A 145 4.86 1.68 -15.79
N ASP A 146 5.88 1.92 -16.58
CA ASP A 146 7.06 2.69 -16.18
C ASP A 146 6.68 4.17 -16.05
N MET A 147 5.84 4.46 -15.08
CA MET A 147 5.20 5.76 -14.86
C MET A 147 5.05 6.04 -13.37
N LEU A 148 5.17 7.31 -13.01
CA LEU A 148 4.92 7.78 -11.64
C LEU A 148 3.47 7.49 -11.23
N PHE A 149 3.28 6.96 -10.02
CA PHE A 149 1.98 6.64 -9.44
C PHE A 149 1.13 5.72 -10.32
N ALA A 150 1.73 4.64 -10.83
CA ALA A 150 0.99 3.62 -11.55
C ALA A 150 -0.14 3.03 -10.69
N THR A 151 0.13 2.87 -9.39
CA THR A 151 -0.84 2.43 -8.38
C THR A 151 -1.24 3.62 -7.51
N LEU A 152 -2.51 3.99 -7.54
CA LEU A 152 -3.12 4.98 -6.65
C LEU A 152 -4.04 4.33 -5.61
N GLU A 153 -4.44 3.10 -5.85
CA GLU A 153 -5.37 2.30 -5.05
C GLU A 153 -4.64 1.09 -4.49
N THR A 154 -4.97 0.69 -3.27
CA THR A 154 -4.41 -0.54 -2.71
C THR A 154 -5.01 -1.76 -3.40
N SER A 155 -4.18 -2.66 -3.86
CA SER A 155 -4.57 -3.98 -4.37
C SER A 155 -4.09 -5.04 -3.40
N VAL A 156 -5.01 -5.85 -2.88
CA VAL A 156 -4.69 -6.97 -1.98
C VAL A 156 -4.84 -8.27 -2.75
N ARG A 157 -3.87 -9.16 -2.67
CA ARG A 157 -3.86 -10.48 -3.31
C ARG A 157 -3.43 -11.54 -2.32
N SER A 158 -4.04 -12.72 -2.40
CA SER A 158 -3.58 -13.92 -1.68
C SER A 158 -2.44 -14.56 -2.47
N ILE A 159 -1.38 -14.86 -1.78
CA ILE A 159 -0.20 -15.55 -2.31
C ILE A 159 -0.02 -16.82 -1.49
N ASP A 160 0.03 -17.97 -2.15
CA ASP A 160 0.31 -19.27 -1.56
C ASP A 160 1.45 -19.95 -2.32
N THR A 161 2.57 -20.14 -1.67
CA THR A 161 3.76 -20.79 -2.26
C THR A 161 3.61 -22.30 -2.38
N GLY A 162 2.47 -22.87 -1.96
CA GLY A 162 2.17 -24.30 -2.00
C GLY A 162 2.47 -25.03 -0.69
N HIS A 163 2.76 -24.31 0.39
CA HIS A 163 3.08 -24.87 1.70
C HIS A 163 1.93 -24.76 2.71
N ASN A 164 0.72 -24.44 2.26
CA ASN A 164 -0.44 -24.12 3.12
C ASN A 164 -0.13 -22.97 4.12
N LYS A 165 0.66 -22.01 3.66
CA LYS A 165 1.07 -20.79 4.40
C LYS A 165 0.75 -19.54 3.59
N PRO A 166 -0.54 -19.29 3.26
CA PRO A 166 -0.90 -18.13 2.46
C PRO A 166 -0.66 -16.82 3.23
N PHE A 167 -0.32 -15.77 2.50
CA PHE A 167 -0.28 -14.42 3.05
C PHE A 167 -0.95 -13.45 2.09
N PHE A 168 -1.49 -12.35 2.64
CA PHE A 168 -2.04 -11.27 1.82
C PHE A 168 -0.94 -10.28 1.47
N LEU A 169 -0.71 -10.08 0.17
CA LEU A 169 0.23 -9.09 -0.34
C LEU A 169 -0.53 -7.87 -0.84
N THR A 170 -0.20 -6.71 -0.29
CA THR A 170 -0.84 -5.43 -0.61
C THR A 170 0.12 -4.53 -1.36
N ASP A 171 -0.24 -4.11 -2.58
CA ASP A 171 0.45 -3.01 -3.27
C ASP A 171 -0.06 -1.67 -2.77
N THR A 172 0.85 -0.75 -2.48
CA THR A 172 0.54 0.57 -1.93
C THR A 172 0.96 1.69 -2.87
N VAL A 173 0.42 2.88 -2.64
CA VAL A 173 0.81 4.09 -3.37
C VAL A 173 2.30 4.36 -3.14
N GLY A 174 3.02 4.63 -4.24
CA GLY A 174 4.44 4.97 -4.15
C GLY A 174 4.68 6.32 -3.47
N PHE A 175 5.67 6.38 -2.59
CA PHE A 175 6.10 7.62 -1.96
C PHE A 175 6.87 8.52 -2.91
N ILE A 176 6.84 9.82 -2.65
CA ILE A 176 7.66 10.81 -3.35
C ILE A 176 8.22 11.84 -2.37
N HIS A 177 9.35 12.41 -2.74
CA HIS A 177 9.96 13.50 -1.98
C HIS A 177 9.03 14.71 -1.89
N LYS A 178 8.87 15.28 -0.69
CA LYS A 178 8.02 16.46 -0.42
C LYS A 178 6.58 16.28 -0.93
N LEU A 179 5.93 15.16 -0.57
CA LEU A 179 4.50 15.01 -0.79
C LEU A 179 3.77 16.11 -0.01
N PRO A 180 2.93 16.93 -0.64
CA PRO A 180 2.19 17.97 0.08
C PRO A 180 1.33 17.37 1.19
N HIS A 181 1.37 17.93 2.40
CA HIS A 181 0.61 17.45 3.57
C HIS A 181 -0.90 17.29 3.30
N GLY A 182 -1.46 18.16 2.45
CA GLY A 182 -2.86 18.03 2.01
C GLY A 182 -3.14 16.73 1.25
N LEU A 183 -2.17 16.28 0.42
CA LEU A 183 -2.27 15.01 -0.29
C LEU A 183 -2.08 13.82 0.64
N VAL A 184 -1.12 13.87 1.57
CA VAL A 184 -0.95 12.83 2.59
C VAL A 184 -2.26 12.62 3.36
N LYS A 185 -2.94 13.70 3.75
CA LYS A 185 -4.25 13.62 4.43
C LYS A 185 -5.35 13.02 3.56
N ALA A 186 -5.40 13.36 2.27
CA ALA A 186 -6.40 12.84 1.34
C ALA A 186 -6.23 11.34 1.06
N PHE A 187 -4.97 10.86 0.98
CA PHE A 187 -4.63 9.44 0.75
C PHE A 187 -4.31 8.67 2.03
N ARG A 188 -4.59 9.27 3.20
CA ARG A 188 -4.29 8.66 4.49
C ARG A 188 -4.95 7.28 4.63
N SER A 189 -6.20 7.13 4.21
CA SER A 189 -6.92 5.85 4.27
C SER A 189 -6.26 4.76 3.43
N THR A 190 -5.67 5.12 2.29
CA THR A 190 -4.93 4.20 1.42
C THR A 190 -3.56 3.82 2.03
N LEU A 191 -2.91 4.79 2.67
CA LEU A 191 -1.63 4.58 3.35
C LEU A 191 -1.80 3.90 4.72
N GLU A 192 -2.97 3.98 5.34
CA GLU A 192 -3.26 3.33 6.62
C GLU A 192 -3.23 1.79 6.55
N GLU A 193 -3.41 1.20 5.38
CA GLU A 193 -3.25 -0.26 5.20
C GLU A 193 -1.84 -0.73 5.62
N VAL A 194 -0.82 0.13 5.44
CA VAL A 194 0.56 -0.17 5.85
C VAL A 194 0.69 -0.38 7.36
N LYS A 195 -0.12 0.33 8.18
CA LYS A 195 -0.10 0.19 9.65
C LYS A 195 -0.55 -1.16 10.17
N TYR A 196 -1.33 -1.87 9.37
CA TYR A 196 -1.92 -3.14 9.74
C TYR A 196 -1.17 -4.32 9.14
N ALA A 197 -0.04 -4.03 8.50
CA ALA A 197 0.83 -5.07 7.98
C ALA A 197 1.67 -5.68 9.12
N ASP A 198 1.86 -7.00 9.05
CA ASP A 198 2.74 -7.75 9.94
C ASP A 198 4.19 -7.65 9.44
N LEU A 199 4.36 -7.42 8.13
CA LEU A 199 5.66 -7.29 7.47
C LEU A 199 5.59 -6.25 6.35
N LEU A 200 6.62 -5.41 6.24
CA LEU A 200 6.81 -4.50 5.11
C LEU A 200 7.88 -5.03 4.17
N VAL A 201 7.62 -4.95 2.89
CA VAL A 201 8.62 -5.19 1.85
C VAL A 201 8.98 -3.85 1.21
N GLN A 202 10.12 -3.29 1.61
CA GLN A 202 10.62 -2.03 1.06
C GLN A 202 11.27 -2.26 -0.28
N VAL A 203 10.60 -1.87 -1.35
CA VAL A 203 11.09 -1.98 -2.72
C VAL A 203 11.85 -0.72 -3.10
N VAL A 204 13.09 -0.89 -3.55
CA VAL A 204 14.02 0.17 -3.91
C VAL A 204 14.43 0.01 -5.37
N ASP A 205 14.38 1.07 -6.17
CA ASP A 205 14.96 1.09 -7.51
C ASP A 205 16.49 1.21 -7.38
N PHE A 206 17.20 0.09 -7.53
CA PHE A 206 18.66 0.08 -7.38
C PHE A 206 19.38 0.76 -8.54
N SER A 207 18.70 0.93 -9.68
CA SER A 207 19.25 1.62 -10.86
C SER A 207 19.22 3.15 -10.76
N ASP A 208 18.51 3.72 -9.77
CA ASP A 208 18.44 5.16 -9.56
C ASP A 208 19.61 5.63 -8.68
N GLU A 209 20.40 6.58 -9.12
CA GLU A 209 21.53 7.14 -8.37
C GLU A 209 21.13 7.72 -7.01
N ASN A 210 19.87 8.15 -6.87
CA ASN A 210 19.31 8.73 -5.64
C ASN A 210 18.60 7.70 -4.75
N TYR A 211 18.76 6.39 -4.97
CA TYR A 211 18.02 5.35 -4.24
C TYR A 211 18.13 5.49 -2.72
N ARG A 212 19.29 5.91 -2.19
CA ARG A 212 19.50 6.13 -0.75
C ARG A 212 18.60 7.24 -0.19
N GLN A 213 18.46 8.34 -0.94
CA GLN A 213 17.55 9.43 -0.57
C GLN A 213 16.09 8.98 -0.66
N GLN A 214 15.72 8.17 -1.64
CA GLN A 214 14.39 7.59 -1.77
C GLN A 214 14.06 6.64 -0.62
N MET A 215 15.04 5.84 -0.16
CA MET A 215 14.91 5.01 1.04
C MET A 215 14.65 5.86 2.29
N GLN A 216 15.37 6.97 2.46
CA GLN A 216 15.16 7.87 3.59
C GLN A 216 13.77 8.49 3.57
N VAL A 217 13.30 8.96 2.41
CA VAL A 217 11.92 9.48 2.25
C VAL A 217 10.88 8.43 2.61
N THR A 218 11.11 7.17 2.22
CA THR A 218 10.23 6.05 2.58
C THR A 218 10.20 5.85 4.10
N ALA A 219 11.37 5.80 4.74
CA ALA A 219 11.49 5.62 6.19
C ALA A 219 10.82 6.76 6.98
N ASP A 220 11.02 8.01 6.56
CA ASP A 220 10.42 9.17 7.21
C ASP A 220 8.88 9.13 7.08
N THR A 221 8.38 8.76 5.90
CA THR A 221 6.93 8.62 5.66
C THR A 221 6.33 7.49 6.50
N LEU A 222 7.00 6.35 6.62
CA LEU A 222 6.55 5.23 7.47
C LEU A 222 6.49 5.64 8.94
N LYS A 223 7.46 6.42 9.44
CA LYS A 223 7.44 6.97 10.79
C LYS A 223 6.27 7.93 11.00
N GLU A 224 6.01 8.84 10.04
CA GLU A 224 4.86 9.76 10.10
C GLU A 224 3.51 9.01 10.10
N LEU A 225 3.45 7.87 9.43
CA LEU A 225 2.29 6.98 9.42
C LEU A 225 2.18 6.12 10.69
N GLY A 226 3.20 6.06 11.55
CA GLY A 226 3.25 5.19 12.72
C GLY A 226 3.43 3.70 12.37
N ALA A 227 4.16 3.43 11.29
CA ALA A 227 4.51 2.10 10.80
C ALA A 227 6.03 1.85 10.81
N GLY A 228 6.78 2.70 11.51
CA GLY A 228 8.26 2.63 11.52
C GLY A 228 8.83 1.42 12.26
N ASP A 229 8.07 0.83 13.19
CA ASP A 229 8.51 -0.29 14.03
C ASP A 229 8.13 -1.66 13.44
N ILE A 230 7.39 -1.69 12.32
CA ILE A 230 7.00 -2.94 11.65
C ILE A 230 8.24 -3.58 11.03
N PRO A 231 8.45 -4.91 11.18
CA PRO A 231 9.55 -5.63 10.55
C PRO A 231 9.62 -5.38 9.04
N GLN A 232 10.84 -5.31 8.48
CA GLN A 232 11.02 -4.96 7.07
C GLN A 232 11.99 -5.89 6.36
N ILE A 233 11.63 -6.30 5.13
CA ILE A 233 12.55 -6.88 4.16
C ILE A 233 12.88 -5.80 3.13
N VAL A 234 14.16 -5.54 2.89
CA VAL A 234 14.60 -4.58 1.86
C VAL A 234 14.93 -5.31 0.56
N VAL A 235 14.32 -4.84 -0.52
CA VAL A 235 14.45 -5.41 -1.86
C VAL A 235 15.00 -4.36 -2.82
N TYR A 236 16.21 -4.55 -3.29
CA TYR A 236 16.82 -3.78 -4.36
C TYR A 236 16.41 -4.36 -5.71
N ASN A 237 15.38 -3.79 -6.29
CA ASN A 237 14.84 -4.17 -7.60
C ASN A 237 15.60 -3.48 -8.74
N LYS A 238 15.46 -4.00 -9.97
CA LYS A 238 16.12 -3.53 -11.18
C LYS A 238 17.66 -3.64 -11.11
N ALA A 239 18.16 -4.61 -10.34
CA ALA A 239 19.59 -4.84 -10.17
C ALA A 239 20.30 -5.29 -11.47
N ASP A 240 19.54 -5.86 -12.42
CA ASP A 240 19.95 -6.17 -13.78
C ASP A 240 20.49 -4.94 -14.53
N LYS A 241 19.84 -3.77 -14.33
CA LYS A 241 20.29 -2.51 -14.97
C LYS A 241 21.64 -2.00 -14.47
N CYS A 242 22.08 -2.48 -13.32
CA CYS A 242 23.40 -2.17 -12.74
C CYS A 242 24.48 -3.19 -13.08
N GLY A 243 24.18 -4.16 -13.97
CA GLY A 243 25.12 -5.22 -14.34
C GLY A 243 25.42 -6.21 -13.19
N MET A 244 24.50 -6.33 -12.21
CA MET A 244 24.66 -7.27 -11.12
C MET A 244 24.21 -8.67 -11.56
N GLU A 245 25.15 -9.59 -11.65
CA GLU A 245 24.90 -11.01 -11.98
C GLU A 245 25.79 -11.91 -11.13
N PRO A 246 25.36 -13.16 -10.83
CA PRO A 246 24.00 -13.70 -11.10
C PRO A 246 22.94 -13.12 -10.16
N LEU A 247 21.69 -13.07 -10.60
CA LEU A 247 20.53 -12.72 -9.80
C LEU A 247 19.62 -13.94 -9.60
N PRO A 248 18.85 -14.05 -8.49
CA PRO A 248 18.84 -13.14 -7.35
C PRO A 248 20.07 -13.31 -6.45
N GLN A 249 20.38 -12.28 -5.67
CA GLN A 249 21.40 -12.34 -4.63
C GLN A 249 20.82 -11.86 -3.29
N LYS A 250 21.17 -12.57 -2.21
CA LYS A 250 20.96 -12.10 -0.85
C LYS A 250 22.31 -11.65 -0.28
N ARG A 251 22.42 -10.37 0.10
CA ARG A 251 23.60 -9.81 0.78
C ARG A 251 23.19 -9.26 2.14
N GLN A 252 23.67 -9.85 3.20
CA GLN A 252 23.18 -9.60 4.56
C GLN A 252 21.67 -9.90 4.61
N GLU A 253 20.85 -8.91 5.01
CA GLU A 253 19.38 -9.03 5.09
C GLU A 253 18.67 -8.44 3.86
N HIS A 254 19.41 -8.13 2.79
CA HIS A 254 18.86 -7.44 1.61
C HIS A 254 18.82 -8.34 0.38
N TRP A 255 17.74 -8.27 -0.37
CA TRP A 255 17.55 -8.99 -1.61
C TRP A 255 17.83 -8.10 -2.81
N TYR A 256 18.58 -8.61 -3.78
CA TYR A 256 18.81 -7.98 -5.09
C TYR A 256 18.15 -8.85 -6.15
N LEU A 257 17.24 -8.26 -6.92
CA LEU A 257 16.44 -8.99 -7.90
C LEU A 257 16.09 -8.12 -9.12
N ALA A 258 15.50 -8.76 -10.14
CA ALA A 258 15.01 -8.12 -11.35
C ALA A 258 13.57 -8.57 -11.64
N ALA A 259 12.61 -7.93 -10.98
CA ALA A 259 11.19 -8.28 -11.11
C ALA A 259 10.66 -8.20 -12.56
N GLY A 260 11.18 -7.22 -13.35
CA GLY A 260 10.84 -7.11 -14.77
C GLY A 260 11.22 -8.36 -15.59
N GLN A 261 12.29 -9.04 -15.22
CA GLN A 261 12.76 -10.28 -15.81
C GLN A 261 12.25 -11.53 -15.09
N ASN A 262 11.33 -11.38 -14.15
CA ASN A 262 10.80 -12.46 -13.31
C ASN A 262 11.88 -13.21 -12.49
N THR A 263 12.98 -12.52 -12.16
CA THR A 263 14.13 -13.10 -11.46
C THR A 263 14.10 -12.72 -9.98
N GLY A 264 14.12 -13.73 -9.08
CA GLY A 264 14.15 -13.55 -7.63
C GLY A 264 12.77 -13.44 -6.99
N ILE A 265 11.68 -13.67 -7.74
CA ILE A 265 10.31 -13.54 -7.22
C ILE A 265 9.96 -14.69 -6.29
N ARG A 266 10.34 -15.94 -6.66
CA ARG A 266 10.12 -17.13 -5.83
C ARG A 266 10.87 -17.02 -4.51
N GLU A 267 12.14 -16.68 -4.58
CA GLU A 267 13.02 -16.55 -3.41
C GLU A 267 12.52 -15.43 -2.46
N LEU A 268 11.98 -14.36 -3.02
CA LEU A 268 11.35 -13.30 -2.22
C LEU A 268 10.06 -13.78 -1.56
N ALA A 269 9.21 -14.53 -2.26
CA ALA A 269 7.97 -15.07 -1.70
C ALA A 269 8.26 -16.03 -0.55
N GLU A 270 9.24 -16.93 -0.71
CA GLU A 270 9.69 -17.86 0.33
C GLU A 270 10.31 -17.11 1.54
N ALA A 271 11.06 -16.04 1.29
CA ALA A 271 11.62 -15.21 2.37
C ALA A 271 10.52 -14.46 3.16
N ILE A 272 9.49 -13.97 2.47
CA ILE A 272 8.32 -13.36 3.11
C ILE A 272 7.61 -14.40 3.98
N GLU A 273 7.29 -15.58 3.41
CA GLU A 273 6.63 -16.68 4.12
C GLU A 273 7.40 -17.05 5.39
N GLN A 274 8.71 -17.28 5.28
CA GLN A 274 9.56 -17.58 6.44
C GLN A 274 9.51 -16.51 7.52
N GLN A 275 9.47 -15.25 7.15
CA GLN A 275 9.45 -14.13 8.09
C GLN A 275 8.10 -13.99 8.81
N VAL A 276 6.99 -14.11 8.08
CA VAL A 276 5.65 -13.91 8.66
C VAL A 276 5.17 -15.11 9.47
N TYR A 277 5.74 -16.29 9.21
CA TYR A 277 5.48 -17.52 9.96
C TYR A 277 6.64 -17.91 10.88
N ALA A 278 7.55 -16.98 11.20
CA ALA A 278 8.69 -17.25 12.06
C ALA A 278 8.31 -17.70 13.50
N ASP A 279 7.12 -17.36 13.96
CA ASP A 279 6.58 -17.76 15.26
C ASP A 279 5.89 -19.14 15.25
N ASN A 280 5.81 -19.78 14.08
CA ASN A 280 5.30 -21.13 13.97
C ASN A 280 6.29 -22.14 14.58
N VAL A 281 5.75 -23.23 15.07
CA VAL A 281 6.49 -24.28 15.76
C VAL A 281 6.14 -25.63 15.15
N ASP A 282 7.16 -26.42 14.87
CA ASP A 282 7.00 -27.81 14.46
C ASP A 282 6.51 -28.65 15.63
N CYS A 283 5.34 -29.29 15.47
CA CYS A 283 4.63 -30.01 16.50
C CYS A 283 4.05 -31.32 15.97
N THR A 284 4.02 -32.33 16.83
CA THR A 284 3.34 -33.59 16.55
C THR A 284 2.19 -33.77 17.55
N PHE A 285 0.98 -33.98 17.01
CA PHE A 285 -0.23 -34.15 17.80
C PHE A 285 -0.80 -35.55 17.59
N LEU A 286 -1.19 -36.23 18.66
CA LEU A 286 -2.02 -37.43 18.62
C LEU A 286 -3.42 -37.07 19.07
N ILE A 287 -4.35 -36.99 18.13
CA ILE A 287 -5.71 -36.49 18.36
C ILE A 287 -6.68 -37.66 18.37
N PRO A 288 -7.29 -37.95 19.54
CA PRO A 288 -8.31 -39.01 19.63
C PRO A 288 -9.48 -38.77 18.67
N TYR A 289 -10.05 -39.82 18.12
CA TYR A 289 -11.18 -39.73 17.19
C TYR A 289 -12.42 -39.04 17.79
N SER A 290 -12.56 -39.06 19.13
CA SER A 290 -13.64 -38.36 19.86
C SER A 290 -13.60 -36.83 19.71
N VAL A 291 -12.46 -36.25 19.33
CA VAL A 291 -12.24 -34.80 19.15
C VAL A 291 -11.76 -34.48 17.70
N GLY A 292 -12.31 -35.17 16.73
CA GLY A 292 -11.96 -35.04 15.32
C GLY A 292 -12.04 -33.61 14.75
N ASN A 293 -12.83 -32.74 15.36
CA ASN A 293 -12.89 -31.32 15.04
C ASN A 293 -11.55 -30.60 15.22
N VAL A 294 -10.70 -31.05 16.17
CA VAL A 294 -9.34 -30.50 16.37
C VAL A 294 -8.43 -30.94 15.22
N ALA A 295 -8.55 -32.20 14.78
CA ALA A 295 -7.78 -32.69 13.63
C ALA A 295 -8.15 -31.92 12.36
N SER A 296 -9.45 -31.73 12.08
CA SER A 296 -9.89 -30.93 10.93
C SER A 296 -9.39 -29.49 11.00
N TYR A 297 -9.47 -28.86 12.16
CA TYR A 297 -8.95 -27.51 12.37
C TYR A 297 -7.44 -27.41 12.05
N LEU A 298 -6.62 -28.33 12.60
CA LEU A 298 -5.19 -28.33 12.33
C LEU A 298 -4.86 -28.61 10.88
N MET A 299 -5.65 -29.48 10.21
CA MET A 299 -5.47 -29.74 8.77
C MET A 299 -5.82 -28.52 7.89
N GLU A 300 -6.74 -27.67 8.34
CA GLU A 300 -7.12 -26.44 7.61
C GLU A 300 -6.18 -25.27 7.87
N GLU A 301 -5.71 -25.10 9.13
CA GLU A 301 -5.01 -23.87 9.58
C GLU A 301 -3.49 -24.05 9.70
N ALA A 302 -2.96 -25.27 9.71
CA ALA A 302 -1.54 -25.54 9.86
C ALA A 302 -0.93 -26.15 8.59
N GLN A 303 0.39 -26.00 8.44
CA GLN A 303 1.13 -26.75 7.43
C GLN A 303 1.34 -28.18 7.90
N VAL A 304 0.53 -29.11 7.40
CA VAL A 304 0.63 -30.53 7.75
C VAL A 304 1.69 -31.21 6.90
N PHE A 305 2.71 -31.78 7.54
CA PHE A 305 3.77 -32.56 6.87
C PHE A 305 3.37 -34.01 6.67
N SER A 306 2.72 -34.63 7.69
CA SER A 306 2.23 -35.98 7.61
C SER A 306 1.01 -36.22 8.49
N THR A 307 0.17 -37.18 8.10
CA THR A 307 -0.99 -37.64 8.84
C THR A 307 -1.00 -39.16 8.85
N GLU A 308 -1.03 -39.77 10.04
CA GLU A 308 -1.15 -41.21 10.24
C GLU A 308 -2.40 -41.52 11.04
N TYR A 309 -3.21 -42.46 10.58
CA TYR A 309 -4.36 -42.96 11.31
C TYR A 309 -3.92 -44.17 12.13
N ARG A 310 -3.99 -44.05 13.48
CA ARG A 310 -3.61 -45.08 14.44
C ARG A 310 -4.85 -45.60 15.19
N GLU A 311 -4.70 -46.67 15.93
CA GLU A 311 -5.81 -47.23 16.72
C GLU A 311 -6.33 -46.28 17.79
N ASP A 312 -5.46 -45.45 18.35
CA ASP A 312 -5.73 -44.50 19.45
C ASP A 312 -6.07 -43.07 18.95
N GLY A 313 -5.97 -42.79 17.64
CA GLY A 313 -6.29 -41.49 17.07
C GLY A 313 -5.59 -41.16 15.79
N ILE A 314 -5.57 -39.89 15.45
CA ILE A 314 -4.92 -39.34 14.25
C ILE A 314 -3.61 -38.67 14.70
N LEU A 315 -2.47 -39.18 14.26
CA LEU A 315 -1.18 -38.54 14.46
C LEU A 315 -0.95 -37.52 13.34
N ILE A 316 -0.80 -36.24 13.71
CA ILE A 316 -0.58 -35.12 12.79
C ILE A 316 0.76 -34.49 13.12
N HIS A 317 1.68 -34.49 12.17
CA HIS A 317 2.92 -33.73 12.22
C HIS A 317 2.74 -32.45 11.40
N ALA A 318 2.83 -31.29 12.05
CA ALA A 318 2.50 -30.02 11.43
C ALA A 318 3.32 -28.87 12.01
N ASP A 319 3.61 -27.87 11.17
CA ASP A 319 4.06 -26.55 11.57
C ASP A 319 2.85 -25.67 11.86
N CYS A 320 2.65 -25.29 13.11
CA CYS A 320 1.47 -24.56 13.55
C CYS A 320 1.86 -23.32 14.37
N HIS A 321 0.94 -22.36 14.44
CA HIS A 321 1.13 -21.16 15.25
C HIS A 321 1.31 -21.51 16.72
N ARG A 322 2.25 -20.84 17.43
CA ARG A 322 2.54 -21.07 18.86
C ARG A 322 1.29 -21.08 19.75
N GLN A 323 0.28 -20.24 19.46
CA GLN A 323 -0.97 -20.23 20.22
C GLN A 323 -1.77 -21.52 20.06
N ASP A 324 -1.76 -22.14 18.88
CA ASP A 324 -2.44 -23.41 18.64
C ASP A 324 -1.66 -24.57 19.29
N MET A 325 -0.33 -24.51 19.26
CA MET A 325 0.50 -25.42 20.04
C MET A 325 0.14 -25.37 21.55
N GLU A 326 0.03 -24.18 22.12
CA GLU A 326 -0.34 -24.03 23.55
C GLU A 326 -1.78 -24.48 23.82
N ARG A 327 -2.72 -24.16 22.91
CA ARG A 327 -4.12 -24.53 23.03
C ARG A 327 -4.35 -26.03 23.00
N TYR A 328 -3.60 -26.73 22.16
CA TYR A 328 -3.74 -28.17 21.93
C TYR A 328 -2.59 -28.99 22.57
N LYS A 329 -1.86 -28.39 23.49
CA LYS A 329 -0.72 -29.01 24.19
C LYS A 329 -1.04 -30.37 24.80
N THR A 330 -2.30 -30.60 25.20
CA THR A 330 -2.78 -31.88 25.76
C THR A 330 -2.69 -33.04 24.78
N TYR A 331 -2.66 -32.76 23.49
CA TYR A 331 -2.59 -33.76 22.41
C TYR A 331 -1.20 -33.86 21.80
N MET A 332 -0.21 -33.09 22.29
CA MET A 332 1.16 -33.16 21.79
C MET A 332 1.84 -34.44 22.24
N THR A 333 2.50 -35.09 21.29
CA THR A 333 3.43 -36.20 21.58
C THR A 333 4.84 -35.65 21.65
N GLN A 334 5.62 -36.20 22.56
CA GLN A 334 7.06 -35.80 22.70
C GLN A 334 7.86 -36.27 21.49
#